data_5b1249b16fb058020150676258439b36
#
_entry.id   5b1249b16fb058020150676258439b36
#
_cell.length_a   1.000
_cell.length_b   1.000
_cell.length_c   1.000
_cell.angle_alpha   90.00
_cell.angle_beta   90.00
_cell.angle_gamma   90.00
#
_symmetry.space_group_name_H-M   'P 1'
#
loop_
_entity.id
_entity.type
_entity.pdbx_description
1 polymer ?
#
loop_
_entity_poly.entity_id
_entity_poly.type
_entity_poly.pdbx_seq_one_letter_code
_entity_poly.pdbx_strand_id
1 'polypeptide(L)'
;MSTKEDGVMIVLSSPSGAGKTTLSKLLSKQNNYYISVSHTTRKPRVNETDSQDYHFVSKEEFKSLIKNNEFLEYAKVFNNYYGTAKSSVINNLNKGKKLIFDIDWQGAEQIKEKKLQYKLITFFILPPSKKVLFERLSNRDMKDKLVVEERMKQFSKDVLHWKSYDYVVINDNLENCYNEVNHLIKSEIEKFNNFYDIKLIKKHIDQLII
;
A
#
# COMPACT_ATOMS: atom_id res chain seq x y z
N MET A 1 -10.45 -26.93 21.28
CA MET A 1 -9.21 -26.63 20.55
C MET A 1 -9.42 -25.28 19.89
N SER A 2 -8.70 -24.24 20.29
CA SER A 2 -8.75 -22.93 19.64
C SER A 2 -8.18 -23.12 18.22
N THR A 3 -9.02 -22.98 17.19
CA THR A 3 -8.54 -22.89 15.82
C THR A 3 -7.69 -21.64 15.75
N LYS A 4 -6.39 -21.83 15.52
CA LYS A 4 -5.45 -20.75 15.30
C LYS A 4 -5.99 -19.95 14.10
N GLU A 5 -6.43 -18.70 14.31
CA GLU A 5 -6.80 -17.85 13.17
C GLU A 5 -5.59 -17.71 12.26
N ASP A 6 -5.77 -18.03 11.00
CA ASP A 6 -4.71 -17.84 10.01
C ASP A 6 -4.43 -16.35 9.82
N GLY A 7 -3.15 -16.01 9.63
CA GLY A 7 -2.76 -14.63 9.35
C GLY A 7 -3.41 -14.11 8.07
N VAL A 8 -3.64 -12.81 8.01
CA VAL A 8 -4.25 -12.15 6.84
C VAL A 8 -3.30 -11.09 6.29
N MET A 9 -3.15 -11.07 4.98
CA MET A 9 -2.38 -10.08 4.24
C MET A 9 -3.33 -9.04 3.63
N ILE A 10 -3.15 -7.77 3.98
CA ILE A 10 -3.94 -6.64 3.48
C ILE A 10 -2.97 -5.73 2.72
N VAL A 11 -3.04 -5.76 1.41
CA VAL A 11 -2.20 -4.92 0.55
C VAL A 11 -2.95 -3.63 0.21
N LEU A 12 -2.33 -2.52 0.54
CA LEU A 12 -2.77 -1.20 0.10
C LEU A 12 -1.77 -0.68 -0.92
N SER A 13 -2.23 -0.39 -2.12
CA SER A 13 -1.44 0.28 -3.15
C SER A 13 -2.14 1.54 -3.65
N SER A 14 -1.39 2.44 -4.20
CA SER A 14 -1.92 3.70 -4.72
C SER A 14 -0.90 4.41 -5.60
N PRO A 15 -1.33 5.31 -6.47
CA PRO A 15 -0.45 6.35 -6.98
C PRO A 15 0.10 7.21 -5.84
N SER A 16 1.27 7.81 -6.06
CA SER A 16 1.89 8.72 -5.08
C SER A 16 0.94 9.88 -4.74
N GLY A 17 0.75 10.17 -3.44
CA GLY A 17 -0.09 11.28 -2.97
C GLY A 17 -1.57 10.95 -2.74
N ALA A 18 -2.03 9.73 -3.03
CA ALA A 18 -3.43 9.34 -2.80
C ALA A 18 -3.81 9.12 -1.32
N GLY A 19 -2.84 9.16 -0.38
CA GLY A 19 -3.10 9.09 1.06
C GLY A 19 -2.94 7.69 1.69
N LYS A 20 -2.37 6.73 0.97
CA LYS A 20 -2.16 5.34 1.40
C LYS A 20 -1.53 5.20 2.78
N THR A 21 -0.39 5.83 3.03
CA THR A 21 0.35 5.73 4.31
C THR A 21 -0.47 6.27 5.50
N THR A 22 -1.24 7.34 5.31
CA THR A 22 -2.13 7.87 6.36
C THR A 22 -3.24 6.87 6.69
N LEU A 23 -3.84 6.26 5.65
CA LEU A 23 -4.86 5.23 5.80
C LEU A 23 -4.29 3.98 6.49
N SER A 24 -3.10 3.51 6.10
CA SER A 24 -2.42 2.37 6.73
C SER A 24 -2.20 2.58 8.22
N LYS A 25 -1.71 3.77 8.61
CA LYS A 25 -1.51 4.13 10.02
C LYS A 25 -2.83 4.17 10.80
N LEU A 26 -3.90 4.69 10.18
CA LEU A 26 -5.22 4.75 10.81
C LEU A 26 -5.82 3.34 11.01
N LEU A 27 -5.77 2.49 10.00
CA LEU A 27 -6.21 1.09 10.07
C LEU A 27 -5.44 0.32 11.16
N SER A 28 -4.13 0.48 11.21
CA SER A 28 -3.29 -0.14 12.24
C SER A 28 -3.70 0.29 13.64
N LYS A 29 -3.83 1.60 13.86
CA LYS A 29 -4.14 2.17 15.18
C LYS A 29 -5.52 1.74 15.70
N GLN A 30 -6.55 1.72 14.84
CA GLN A 30 -7.93 1.47 15.26
C GLN A 30 -8.33 0.00 15.29
N ASN A 31 -7.64 -0.88 14.52
CA ASN A 31 -8.02 -2.29 14.41
C ASN A 31 -6.95 -3.26 14.92
N ASN A 32 -5.89 -2.77 15.52
CA ASN A 32 -4.75 -3.59 15.95
C ASN A 32 -4.14 -4.42 14.80
N TYR A 33 -4.13 -3.85 13.58
CA TYR A 33 -3.43 -4.44 12.45
C TYR A 33 -1.96 -4.04 12.47
N TYR A 34 -1.08 -4.93 12.05
CA TYR A 34 0.37 -4.69 12.07
C TYR A 34 0.83 -4.17 10.70
N ILE A 35 1.50 -3.03 10.67
CA ILE A 35 2.13 -2.56 9.44
C ILE A 35 3.41 -3.35 9.20
N SER A 36 3.55 -3.91 8.02
CA SER A 36 4.81 -4.50 7.58
C SER A 36 5.79 -3.39 7.23
N VAL A 37 6.80 -3.17 8.09
CA VAL A 37 7.80 -2.13 7.88
C VAL A 37 8.74 -2.55 6.76
N SER A 38 8.75 -1.78 5.67
CA SER A 38 9.60 -2.04 4.49
C SER A 38 10.99 -1.45 4.65
N HIS A 39 11.99 -2.04 3.99
CA HIS A 39 13.30 -1.46 3.79
C HIS A 39 13.26 -0.43 2.65
N THR A 40 14.05 0.64 2.75
CA THR A 40 14.19 1.61 1.67
C THR A 40 15.59 2.22 1.62
N THR A 41 16.04 2.55 0.41
CA THR A 41 17.29 3.31 0.18
C THR A 41 17.05 4.83 0.12
N ARG A 42 15.80 5.26 0.26
CA ARG A 42 15.45 6.68 0.36
C ARG A 42 15.90 7.23 1.72
N LYS A 43 16.42 8.44 1.73
CA LYS A 43 16.68 9.14 2.99
C LYS A 43 15.38 9.39 3.78
N PRO A 44 15.42 9.32 5.11
CA PRO A 44 14.25 9.62 5.94
C PRO A 44 13.77 11.06 5.73
N ARG A 45 12.47 11.27 5.83
CA ARG A 45 11.87 12.61 5.93
C ARG A 45 11.95 13.11 7.37
N VAL A 46 11.69 14.41 7.56
CA VAL A 46 11.80 15.08 8.89
C VAL A 46 11.01 14.37 10.01
N ASN A 47 9.86 13.77 9.67
CA ASN A 47 8.97 13.15 10.66
C ASN A 47 8.96 11.60 10.54
N GLU A 48 9.97 11.00 9.91
CA GLU A 48 10.09 9.56 9.78
C GLU A 48 11.18 9.02 10.72
N THR A 49 10.86 7.91 11.38
CA THR A 49 11.74 7.24 12.34
C THR A 49 12.15 5.88 11.80
N ASP A 50 13.45 5.58 11.91
CA ASP A 50 13.97 4.26 11.52
C ASP A 50 13.29 3.15 12.31
N SER A 51 13.08 2.02 11.63
CA SER A 51 12.44 0.81 12.16
C SER A 51 10.97 0.99 12.58
N GLN A 52 10.39 2.19 12.43
CA GLN A 52 8.95 2.44 12.62
C GLN A 52 8.24 2.73 11.31
N ASP A 53 8.77 3.66 10.51
CA ASP A 53 8.22 4.02 9.21
C ASP A 53 8.85 3.17 8.09
N TYR A 54 10.18 3.03 8.13
CA TYR A 54 10.99 2.20 7.25
C TYR A 54 12.25 1.72 7.96
N HIS A 55 12.85 0.64 7.47
CA HIS A 55 14.26 0.33 7.71
C HIS A 55 15.08 1.07 6.65
N PHE A 56 15.72 2.17 7.05
CA PHE A 56 16.54 2.97 6.15
C PHE A 56 17.92 2.35 5.99
N VAL A 57 18.22 1.86 4.78
CA VAL A 57 19.46 1.13 4.48
C VAL A 57 20.21 1.75 3.30
N SER A 58 21.50 1.46 3.18
CA SER A 58 22.29 1.83 2.01
C SER A 58 21.85 1.03 0.76
N LYS A 59 22.25 1.51 -0.43
CA LYS A 59 21.99 0.77 -1.67
C LYS A 59 22.75 -0.56 -1.69
N GLU A 60 23.90 -0.60 -1.10
CA GLU A 60 24.77 -1.78 -0.98
C GLU A 60 24.13 -2.85 -0.09
N GLU A 61 23.62 -2.46 1.08
CA GLU A 61 22.88 -3.34 1.98
C GLU A 61 21.61 -3.86 1.31
N PHE A 62 20.83 -2.98 0.64
CA PHE A 62 19.62 -3.40 -0.06
C PHE A 62 19.93 -4.45 -1.15
N LYS A 63 20.98 -4.24 -1.94
CA LYS A 63 21.41 -5.21 -2.95
C LYS A 63 21.86 -6.54 -2.33
N SER A 64 22.50 -6.50 -1.16
CA SER A 64 22.87 -7.71 -0.41
C SER A 64 21.63 -8.50 0.01
N LEU A 65 20.60 -7.82 0.52
CA LEU A 65 19.31 -8.45 0.87
C LEU A 65 18.63 -9.10 -0.34
N ILE A 66 18.67 -8.44 -1.51
CA ILE A 66 18.17 -9.05 -2.77
C ILE A 66 18.96 -10.33 -3.09
N LYS A 67 20.30 -10.25 -3.09
CA LYS A 67 21.17 -11.38 -3.42
C LYS A 67 20.94 -12.59 -2.51
N ASN A 68 20.65 -12.34 -1.24
CA ASN A 68 20.37 -13.36 -0.23
C ASN A 68 18.91 -13.85 -0.27
N ASN A 69 18.07 -13.35 -1.21
CA ASN A 69 16.66 -13.70 -1.32
C ASN A 69 15.84 -13.45 -0.04
N GLU A 70 16.16 -12.35 0.67
CA GLU A 70 15.55 -12.01 1.95
C GLU A 70 14.23 -11.25 1.82
N PHE A 71 13.93 -10.70 0.63
CA PHE A 71 12.68 -9.98 0.37
C PHE A 71 11.53 -10.89 -0.06
N LEU A 72 10.37 -10.60 0.48
CA LEU A 72 9.10 -11.12 -0.02
C LEU A 72 8.73 -10.47 -1.36
N GLU A 73 8.88 -9.16 -1.42
CA GLU A 73 8.74 -8.33 -2.61
C GLU A 73 9.76 -7.19 -2.55
N TYR A 74 10.15 -6.66 -3.70
CA TYR A 74 10.91 -5.41 -3.79
C TYR A 74 10.67 -4.72 -5.13
N ALA A 75 10.76 -3.39 -5.12
CA ALA A 75 10.59 -2.57 -6.31
C ALA A 75 11.53 -1.38 -6.33
N LYS A 76 11.81 -0.87 -7.52
CA LYS A 76 12.45 0.43 -7.70
C LYS A 76 11.37 1.45 -8.04
N VAL A 77 11.13 2.40 -7.13
CA VAL A 77 10.17 3.48 -7.28
C VAL A 77 10.93 4.79 -7.37
N PHE A 78 10.82 5.46 -8.51
CA PHE A 78 11.71 6.57 -8.87
C PHE A 78 13.18 6.14 -8.76
N ASN A 79 14.00 6.82 -7.98
CA ASN A 79 15.42 6.51 -7.83
C ASN A 79 15.78 5.68 -6.59
N ASN A 80 14.78 5.17 -5.86
CA ASN A 80 14.97 4.45 -4.61
C ASN A 80 14.42 3.03 -4.69
N TYR A 81 14.99 2.14 -3.91
CA TYR A 81 14.49 0.80 -3.71
C TYR A 81 13.59 0.74 -2.48
N TYR A 82 12.59 -0.14 -2.55
CA TYR A 82 11.69 -0.48 -1.45
C TYR A 82 11.52 -1.99 -1.45
N GLY A 83 11.42 -2.60 -0.28
CA GLY A 83 11.24 -4.06 -0.19
C GLY A 83 10.84 -4.51 1.19
N THR A 84 10.06 -5.56 1.26
CA THR A 84 9.51 -6.13 2.48
C THR A 84 10.20 -7.42 2.84
N ALA A 85 10.78 -7.50 4.05
CA ALA A 85 11.52 -8.67 4.51
C ALA A 85 10.60 -9.89 4.69
N LYS A 86 10.95 -11.00 4.05
CA LYS A 86 10.18 -12.25 4.02
C LYS A 86 10.04 -12.88 5.42
N SER A 87 11.12 -12.95 6.17
CA SER A 87 11.15 -13.60 7.49
C SER A 87 10.21 -12.94 8.49
N SER A 88 10.22 -11.60 8.56
CA SER A 88 9.33 -10.82 9.44
C SER A 88 7.85 -11.06 9.10
N VAL A 89 7.51 -11.03 7.81
CA VAL A 89 6.14 -11.26 7.32
C VAL A 89 5.66 -12.66 7.72
N ILE A 90 6.39 -13.70 7.36
CA ILE A 90 5.98 -15.08 7.62
C ILE A 90 5.85 -15.35 9.13
N ASN A 91 6.81 -14.85 9.94
CA ASN A 91 6.74 -15.00 11.40
C ASN A 91 5.48 -14.35 12.00
N ASN A 92 5.05 -13.19 11.50
CA ASN A 92 3.85 -12.52 11.99
C ASN A 92 2.57 -13.21 11.51
N LEU A 93 2.51 -13.64 10.25
CA LEU A 93 1.37 -14.39 9.69
C LEU A 93 1.17 -15.72 10.41
N ASN A 94 2.26 -16.46 10.71
CA ASN A 94 2.20 -17.70 11.48
C ASN A 94 1.66 -17.51 12.92
N LYS A 95 1.72 -16.28 13.44
CA LYS A 95 1.12 -15.91 14.74
C LYS A 95 -0.35 -15.46 14.60
N GLY A 96 -0.96 -15.60 13.44
CA GLY A 96 -2.35 -15.20 13.19
C GLY A 96 -2.55 -13.68 13.05
N LYS A 97 -1.47 -12.91 12.83
CA LYS A 97 -1.59 -11.46 12.74
C LYS A 97 -2.16 -11.02 11.39
N LYS A 98 -2.92 -9.92 11.41
CA LYS A 98 -3.38 -9.22 10.22
C LYS A 98 -2.35 -8.16 9.84
N LEU A 99 -1.69 -8.33 8.68
CA LEU A 99 -0.59 -7.47 8.23
C LEU A 99 -1.04 -6.52 7.13
N ILE A 100 -0.75 -5.24 7.29
CA ILE A 100 -0.93 -4.22 6.26
C ILE A 100 0.40 -4.03 5.53
N PHE A 101 0.36 -4.10 4.21
CA PHE A 101 1.46 -3.80 3.30
C PHE A 101 1.18 -2.46 2.62
N ASP A 102 1.97 -1.44 2.95
CA ASP A 102 1.97 -0.12 2.30
C ASP A 102 2.99 -0.14 1.15
N ILE A 103 2.63 -0.76 0.03
CA ILE A 103 3.53 -1.03 -1.10
C ILE A 103 2.98 -0.49 -2.42
N ASP A 104 3.80 -0.45 -3.46
CA ASP A 104 3.34 -0.08 -4.80
C ASP A 104 2.74 -1.28 -5.56
N TRP A 105 2.29 -1.04 -6.78
CA TRP A 105 1.67 -2.08 -7.61
C TRP A 105 2.67 -3.21 -7.98
N GLN A 106 3.97 -2.92 -8.16
CA GLN A 106 4.99 -3.91 -8.49
C GLN A 106 5.16 -4.91 -7.33
N GLY A 107 5.21 -4.40 -6.09
CA GLY A 107 5.27 -5.24 -4.90
C GLY A 107 3.99 -6.07 -4.70
N ALA A 108 2.83 -5.47 -4.97
CA ALA A 108 1.55 -6.18 -4.90
C ALA A 108 1.47 -7.35 -5.88
N GLU A 109 1.92 -7.17 -7.13
CA GLU A 109 1.98 -8.24 -8.12
C GLU A 109 2.91 -9.38 -7.67
N GLN A 110 4.11 -9.07 -7.18
CA GLN A 110 5.04 -10.08 -6.66
C GLN A 110 4.43 -10.89 -5.50
N ILE A 111 3.71 -10.25 -4.59
CA ILE A 111 3.03 -10.96 -3.49
C ILE A 111 1.96 -11.91 -4.04
N LYS A 112 1.16 -11.48 -5.01
CA LYS A 112 0.13 -12.32 -5.66
C LYS A 112 0.74 -13.54 -6.35
N GLU A 113 1.83 -13.35 -7.07
CA GLU A 113 2.53 -14.43 -7.79
C GLU A 113 3.09 -15.51 -6.86
N LYS A 114 3.46 -15.14 -5.62
CA LYS A 114 3.97 -16.10 -4.63
C LYS A 114 2.92 -17.07 -4.11
N LYS A 115 1.62 -16.80 -4.29
CA LYS A 115 0.50 -17.68 -3.89
C LYS A 115 0.67 -18.27 -2.49
N LEU A 116 1.01 -17.41 -1.52
CA LEU A 116 1.15 -17.85 -0.14
C LEU A 116 -0.19 -18.38 0.39
N GLN A 117 -0.13 -19.32 1.32
CA GLN A 117 -1.32 -19.99 1.88
C GLN A 117 -2.21 -19.11 2.77
N TYR A 118 -1.87 -17.84 2.95
CA TYR A 118 -2.62 -16.89 3.77
C TYR A 118 -3.65 -16.14 2.93
N LYS A 119 -4.75 -15.72 3.57
CA LYS A 119 -5.73 -14.86 2.90
C LYS A 119 -5.07 -13.54 2.48
N LEU A 120 -5.26 -13.18 1.22
CA LEU A 120 -4.78 -11.93 0.64
C LEU A 120 -5.99 -11.08 0.22
N ILE A 121 -6.02 -9.83 0.66
CA ILE A 121 -7.03 -8.83 0.30
C ILE A 121 -6.28 -7.61 -0.24
N THR A 122 -6.62 -7.16 -1.43
CA THR A 122 -5.86 -6.10 -2.10
C THR A 122 -6.73 -4.89 -2.41
N PHE A 123 -6.24 -3.71 -2.04
CA PHE A 123 -6.91 -2.42 -2.24
C PHE A 123 -6.07 -1.49 -3.10
N PHE A 124 -6.70 -0.83 -4.05
CA PHE A 124 -6.10 0.26 -4.79
C PHE A 124 -6.77 1.58 -4.40
N ILE A 125 -6.00 2.50 -3.79
CA ILE A 125 -6.53 3.75 -3.26
C ILE A 125 -6.34 4.85 -4.30
N LEU A 126 -7.42 5.53 -4.67
CA LEU A 126 -7.43 6.61 -5.66
C LEU A 126 -7.65 7.98 -5.00
N PRO A 127 -7.09 9.05 -5.56
CA PRO A 127 -7.48 10.41 -5.18
C PRO A 127 -8.87 10.75 -5.77
N PRO A 128 -9.59 11.74 -5.21
CA PRO A 128 -10.88 12.15 -5.73
C PRO A 128 -10.77 12.90 -7.07
N SER A 129 -9.63 13.53 -7.36
CA SER A 129 -9.36 14.20 -8.63
C SER A 129 -7.86 14.44 -8.84
N LYS A 130 -7.47 14.70 -10.09
CA LYS A 130 -6.10 15.16 -10.42
C LYS A 130 -5.73 16.46 -9.69
N LYS A 131 -6.68 17.39 -9.55
CA LYS A 131 -6.48 18.66 -8.84
C LYS A 131 -6.09 18.42 -7.37
N VAL A 132 -6.88 17.62 -6.66
CA VAL A 132 -6.60 17.28 -5.26
C VAL A 132 -5.28 16.52 -5.13
N LEU A 133 -4.97 15.62 -6.07
CA LEU A 133 -3.68 14.94 -6.09
C LEU A 133 -2.53 15.92 -6.22
N PHE A 134 -2.61 16.85 -7.16
CA PHE A 134 -1.59 17.88 -7.38
C PHE A 134 -1.38 18.75 -6.12
N GLU A 135 -2.47 19.17 -5.46
CA GLU A 135 -2.42 19.93 -4.21
C GLU A 135 -1.74 19.13 -3.09
N ARG A 136 -2.09 17.84 -2.93
CA ARG A 136 -1.46 16.94 -1.94
C ARG A 136 0.03 16.74 -2.19
N LEU A 137 0.43 16.56 -3.44
CA LEU A 137 1.83 16.42 -3.84
C LEU A 137 2.60 17.71 -3.62
N SER A 138 2.03 18.86 -4.01
CA SER A 138 2.65 20.19 -3.83
C SER A 138 2.88 20.50 -2.36
N ASN A 139 1.93 20.19 -1.48
CA ASN A 139 2.07 20.38 -0.04
C ASN A 139 3.13 19.45 0.57
N ARG A 140 3.29 18.26 0.04
CA ARG A 140 4.25 17.26 0.52
C ARG A 140 5.68 17.56 0.10
N ASP A 141 5.86 18.02 -1.13
CA ASP A 141 7.16 18.24 -1.77
C ASP A 141 7.40 19.74 -2.05
N MET A 142 6.94 20.61 -1.13
CA MET A 142 6.80 22.09 -1.23
C MET A 142 7.95 22.85 -1.90
N LYS A 143 9.11 22.24 -2.09
CA LYS A 143 10.30 22.93 -2.60
C LYS A 143 10.74 22.47 -3.99
N ASP A 144 10.11 21.44 -4.56
CA ASP A 144 10.57 20.87 -5.84
C ASP A 144 9.40 20.60 -6.80
N LYS A 145 9.13 21.60 -7.66
CA LYS A 145 8.11 21.51 -8.70
C LYS A 145 8.38 20.36 -9.68
N LEU A 146 9.64 20.06 -9.98
CA LEU A 146 10.00 18.97 -10.90
C LEU A 146 9.60 17.61 -10.35
N VAL A 147 9.77 17.41 -9.05
CA VAL A 147 9.33 16.17 -8.36
C VAL A 147 7.81 16.03 -8.43
N VAL A 148 7.06 17.11 -8.23
CA VAL A 148 5.58 17.08 -8.34
C VAL A 148 5.16 16.72 -9.75
N GLU A 149 5.75 17.34 -10.79
CA GLU A 149 5.46 17.06 -12.19
C GLU A 149 5.79 15.60 -12.56
N GLU A 150 6.94 15.08 -12.13
CA GLU A 150 7.33 13.69 -12.34
C GLU A 150 6.29 12.73 -11.74
N ARG A 151 5.83 13.00 -10.52
CA ARG A 151 4.81 12.20 -9.84
C ARG A 151 3.44 12.29 -10.53
N MET A 152 3.07 13.44 -11.04
CA MET A 152 1.84 13.60 -11.82
C MET A 152 1.91 12.84 -13.16
N LYS A 153 3.06 12.82 -13.83
CA LYS A 153 3.26 11.98 -15.03
C LYS A 153 3.19 10.49 -14.70
N GLN A 154 3.78 10.08 -13.56
CA GLN A 154 3.75 8.69 -13.14
C GLN A 154 2.32 8.24 -12.74
N PHE A 155 1.51 9.15 -12.18
CA PHE A 155 0.11 8.88 -11.82
C PHE A 155 -0.69 8.26 -12.97
N SER A 156 -0.57 8.80 -14.19
CA SER A 156 -1.31 8.30 -15.36
C SER A 156 -0.95 6.86 -15.74
N LYS A 157 0.24 6.40 -15.35
CA LYS A 157 0.68 5.01 -15.55
C LYS A 157 0.21 4.13 -14.39
N ASP A 158 0.42 4.59 -13.17
CA ASP A 158 0.10 3.82 -11.95
C ASP A 158 -1.40 3.54 -11.86
N VAL A 159 -2.26 4.49 -12.24
CA VAL A 159 -3.70 4.32 -12.16
C VAL A 159 -4.21 3.14 -12.99
N LEU A 160 -3.53 2.76 -14.08
CA LEU A 160 -3.96 1.66 -14.95
C LEU A 160 -3.90 0.28 -14.27
N HIS A 161 -3.13 0.14 -13.18
CA HIS A 161 -3.00 -1.10 -12.43
C HIS A 161 -4.19 -1.43 -11.52
N TRP A 162 -5.17 -0.53 -11.39
CA TRP A 162 -6.35 -0.73 -10.55
C TRP A 162 -7.09 -2.05 -10.79
N LYS A 163 -7.09 -2.54 -12.04
CA LYS A 163 -7.78 -3.77 -12.45
C LYS A 163 -7.23 -5.03 -11.77
N SER A 164 -6.01 -4.98 -11.26
CA SER A 164 -5.36 -6.10 -10.60
C SER A 164 -5.74 -6.23 -9.11
N TYR A 165 -6.61 -5.36 -8.58
CA TYR A 165 -6.97 -5.35 -7.16
C TYR A 165 -8.39 -5.83 -6.93
N ASP A 166 -8.63 -6.44 -5.75
CA ASP A 166 -9.95 -6.90 -5.36
C ASP A 166 -10.91 -5.72 -5.17
N TYR A 167 -10.39 -4.64 -4.58
CA TYR A 167 -11.14 -3.42 -4.30
C TYR A 167 -10.39 -2.16 -4.72
N VAL A 168 -11.13 -1.17 -5.19
CA VAL A 168 -10.65 0.18 -5.48
C VAL A 168 -11.46 1.16 -4.65
N VAL A 169 -10.80 2.00 -3.86
CA VAL A 169 -11.47 2.96 -2.96
C VAL A 169 -11.00 4.37 -3.24
N ILE A 170 -11.93 5.32 -3.23
CA ILE A 170 -11.65 6.74 -3.47
C ILE A 170 -11.42 7.43 -2.14
N ASN A 171 -10.23 7.99 -1.95
CA ASN A 171 -9.86 8.76 -0.75
C ASN A 171 -10.15 10.25 -0.96
N ASP A 172 -11.42 10.61 -0.95
CA ASP A 172 -11.89 12.00 -0.89
C ASP A 172 -11.83 12.53 0.54
N ASN A 173 -12.35 11.77 1.48
CA ASN A 173 -12.30 11.99 2.91
C ASN A 173 -11.67 10.78 3.60
N LEU A 174 -10.69 11.02 4.47
CA LEU A 174 -9.92 9.95 5.12
C LEU A 174 -10.79 9.03 6.00
N GLU A 175 -11.77 9.60 6.72
CA GLU A 175 -12.64 8.83 7.60
C GLU A 175 -13.59 7.92 6.81
N ASN A 176 -14.19 8.45 5.74
CA ASN A 176 -15.04 7.66 4.84
C ASN A 176 -14.24 6.53 4.19
N CYS A 177 -13.05 6.86 3.66
CA CYS A 177 -12.15 5.87 3.06
C CYS A 177 -11.74 4.78 4.06
N TYR A 178 -11.43 5.17 5.31
CA TYR A 178 -11.13 4.22 6.38
C TYR A 178 -12.33 3.30 6.66
N ASN A 179 -13.52 3.86 6.82
CA ASN A 179 -14.72 3.09 7.13
C ASN A 179 -15.03 2.08 6.02
N GLU A 180 -14.92 2.50 4.75
CA GLU A 180 -15.13 1.63 3.59
C GLU A 180 -14.10 0.50 3.55
N VAL A 181 -12.81 0.81 3.62
CA VAL A 181 -11.73 -0.21 3.60
C VAL A 181 -11.86 -1.17 4.78
N ASN A 182 -12.13 -0.66 5.99
CA ASN A 182 -12.30 -1.49 7.18
C ASN A 182 -13.52 -2.41 7.07
N HIS A 183 -14.64 -1.91 6.53
CA HIS A 183 -15.83 -2.71 6.26
C HIS A 183 -15.53 -3.85 5.28
N LEU A 184 -14.87 -3.55 4.16
CA LEU A 184 -14.48 -4.54 3.16
C LEU A 184 -13.50 -5.59 3.71
N ILE A 185 -12.51 -5.18 4.53
CA ILE A 185 -11.62 -6.13 5.20
C ILE A 185 -12.41 -7.08 6.11
N LYS A 186 -13.33 -6.54 6.91
CA LYS A 186 -14.16 -7.35 7.82
C LYS A 186 -15.06 -8.31 7.04
N SER A 187 -15.72 -7.84 5.97
CA SER A 187 -16.58 -8.69 5.14
C SER A 187 -15.81 -9.87 4.54
N GLU A 188 -14.57 -9.65 4.14
CA GLU A 188 -13.70 -10.68 3.59
C GLU A 188 -13.24 -11.70 4.65
N ILE A 189 -12.97 -11.25 5.87
CA ILE A 189 -12.52 -12.13 6.96
C ILE A 189 -13.71 -12.91 7.55
N GLU A 190 -14.82 -12.25 7.81
CA GLU A 190 -16.01 -12.80 8.47
C GLU A 190 -16.99 -13.42 7.47
N LYS A 191 -16.75 -13.28 6.17
CA LYS A 191 -17.52 -13.87 5.06
C LYS A 191 -19.00 -13.44 5.04
N PHE A 192 -19.27 -12.15 5.27
CA PHE A 192 -20.60 -11.60 5.07
C PHE A 192 -20.69 -10.81 3.76
N ASN A 193 -21.91 -10.64 3.25
CA ASN A 193 -22.14 -9.91 2.02
C ASN A 193 -21.80 -8.43 2.17
N ASN A 194 -21.06 -7.89 1.20
CA ASN A 194 -20.82 -6.46 1.08
C ASN A 194 -21.40 -5.95 -0.24
N PHE A 195 -21.71 -4.66 -0.27
CA PHE A 195 -22.06 -3.96 -1.49
C PHE A 195 -20.84 -3.17 -1.97
N TYR A 196 -20.36 -3.51 -3.18
CA TYR A 196 -19.25 -2.83 -3.81
C TYR A 196 -19.59 -2.47 -5.26
N ASP A 197 -19.71 -1.17 -5.56
CA ASP A 197 -20.13 -0.69 -6.88
C ASP A 197 -18.95 -0.42 -7.81
N ILE A 198 -18.55 -1.44 -8.55
CA ILE A 198 -17.47 -1.35 -9.54
C ILE A 198 -17.81 -0.40 -10.71
N LYS A 199 -19.10 -0.14 -11.01
CA LYS A 199 -19.48 0.78 -12.10
C LYS A 199 -19.19 2.22 -11.72
N LEU A 200 -19.45 2.60 -10.48
CA LEU A 200 -19.12 3.91 -9.93
C LEU A 200 -17.61 4.13 -9.95
N ILE A 201 -16.84 3.13 -9.55
CA ILE A 201 -15.38 3.16 -9.59
C ILE A 201 -14.85 3.36 -11.02
N LYS A 202 -15.36 2.60 -11.99
CA LYS A 202 -14.96 2.74 -13.40
C LYS A 202 -15.21 4.16 -13.92
N LYS A 203 -16.39 4.72 -13.66
CA LYS A 203 -16.72 6.10 -14.06
C LYS A 203 -15.74 7.11 -13.45
N HIS A 204 -15.37 6.93 -12.18
CA HIS A 204 -14.40 7.80 -11.53
C HIS A 204 -13.00 7.69 -12.18
N ILE A 205 -12.55 6.48 -12.48
CA ILE A 205 -11.26 6.24 -13.12
C ILE A 205 -11.21 6.88 -14.51
N ASP A 206 -12.27 6.76 -15.29
CA ASP A 206 -12.36 7.40 -16.61
C ASP A 206 -12.15 8.92 -16.49
N GLN A 207 -12.71 9.57 -15.47
CA GLN A 207 -12.49 10.99 -15.19
C GLN A 207 -11.05 11.32 -14.76
N LEU A 208 -10.36 10.37 -14.12
CA LEU A 208 -8.97 10.53 -13.69
C LEU A 208 -7.97 10.35 -14.85
N ILE A 209 -8.33 9.61 -15.90
CA ILE A 209 -7.42 9.33 -17.03
C ILE A 209 -7.51 10.42 -18.12
N ILE A 210 -8.67 11.05 -18.28
CA ILE A 210 -8.84 12.21 -19.17
C ILE A 210 -8.01 13.41 -18.68
#